data_dcea795bcd7047558750dd94f1815e21
#
_entry.id   dcea795bcd7047558750dd94f1815e21
#
_cell.length_a   1.000
_cell.length_b   1.000
_cell.length_c   1.000
_cell.angle_alpha   90.00
_cell.angle_beta   90.00
_cell.angle_gamma   90.00
#
_symmetry.space_group_name_H-M   'P 1'
#
loop_
_entity.id
_entity.type
_entity.pdbx_description
1 polymer ?
#
loop_
_entity_poly.entity_id
_entity_poly.type
_entity_poly.pdbx_seq_one_letter_code
_entity_poly.pdbx_strand_id
1 'polypeptide(L)'
;MKKLYKYLVIMMVALPIAGFAGGLMTSEKAQAATKSAKKGSSAIFYGRLYVQYDNSDNSTSNNNKISGLRDDEGMGRFGVKGKNSIGNGYAVNYKVEYAIDISDGHATSDSTNCTSGQDCRPIALKQGWLGFLTPFGQFKFGSMESPYKYLAKHDILHDTISQARDTRMISQGSMSHSSYWRESMLYELKSGNLRFAAIYGVGENSNNTVTNKDSGFGIEYKNFLMPGFSIVYARNKDHSVTGANNQNYNEKFTLTKDFKLASGNKIKIWYMHEDVGLDSKLFTGSNSDGEVNWYGIRYKTGPMEFQYSYGDSDANEGPTYDRDGYNIGMYYKLSKTSRIYLAHSKSDAGSGDGANLDIESTLIGLRHDF
;
A
#
# COMPACT_ATOMS: atom_id res chain seq x y z
N MET A 1 11.40 19.56 -11.79
CA MET A 1 11.47 18.47 -10.81
C MET A 1 11.77 17.10 -11.44
N LYS A 2 11.18 16.74 -12.60
CA LYS A 2 11.44 15.45 -13.32
C LYS A 2 12.93 15.07 -13.50
N LYS A 3 13.84 16.03 -13.67
CA LYS A 3 15.29 15.73 -13.81
C LYS A 3 15.98 15.44 -12.49
N LEU A 4 15.57 16.09 -11.40
CA LEU A 4 16.23 15.94 -10.10
C LEU A 4 15.97 14.59 -9.47
N TYR A 5 14.73 14.07 -9.54
CA TYR A 5 14.40 12.79 -8.95
C TYR A 5 15.03 11.61 -9.73
N LYS A 6 15.20 11.72 -11.06
CA LYS A 6 15.91 10.71 -11.85
C LYS A 6 17.37 10.54 -11.41
N TYR A 7 18.05 11.64 -11.10
CA TYR A 7 19.42 11.57 -10.54
C TYR A 7 19.44 10.99 -9.11
N LEU A 8 18.43 11.30 -8.30
CA LEU A 8 18.30 10.74 -6.95
C LEU A 8 18.01 9.22 -6.99
N VAL A 9 17.20 8.76 -7.95
CA VAL A 9 16.94 7.34 -8.19
C VAL A 9 18.20 6.61 -8.64
N ILE A 10 18.98 7.20 -9.57
CA ILE A 10 20.27 6.64 -10.01
C ILE A 10 21.24 6.55 -8.82
N MET A 11 21.28 7.57 -7.95
CA MET A 11 22.10 7.57 -6.74
C MET A 11 21.65 6.51 -5.73
N MET A 12 20.34 6.26 -5.58
CA MET A 12 19.82 5.21 -4.71
C MET A 12 20.13 3.79 -5.22
N VAL A 13 20.19 3.59 -6.52
CA VAL A 13 20.52 2.29 -7.12
C VAL A 13 22.03 2.06 -7.11
N ALA A 14 22.85 3.09 -7.29
CA ALA A 14 24.31 2.98 -7.35
C ALA A 14 24.96 2.79 -5.95
N LEU A 15 24.45 3.47 -4.92
CA LEU A 15 24.98 3.36 -3.54
C LEU A 15 24.85 1.96 -2.92
N PRO A 16 23.71 1.24 -3.07
CA PRO A 16 23.58 -0.12 -2.55
C PRO A 16 24.50 -1.13 -3.24
N ILE A 17 24.76 -0.95 -4.54
CA ILE A 17 25.65 -1.85 -5.30
C ILE A 17 27.09 -1.74 -4.80
N ALA A 18 27.56 -0.53 -4.49
CA ALA A 18 28.89 -0.32 -3.93
C ALA A 18 29.01 -0.88 -2.48
N GLY A 19 27.95 -0.76 -1.66
CA GLY A 19 27.89 -1.37 -0.33
C GLY A 19 27.78 -2.90 -0.36
N PHE A 20 27.17 -3.45 -1.41
CA PHE A 20 27.00 -4.89 -1.59
C PHE A 20 28.33 -5.59 -1.95
N ALA A 21 29.14 -4.95 -2.76
CA ALA A 21 30.47 -5.47 -3.14
C ALA A 21 31.42 -5.52 -1.91
N GLY A 22 31.30 -4.58 -0.97
CA GLY A 22 32.09 -4.57 0.29
C GLY A 22 31.59 -5.51 1.37
N GLY A 23 30.30 -5.89 1.38
CA GLY A 23 29.67 -6.74 2.41
C GLY A 23 29.76 -8.23 2.16
N LEU A 24 30.05 -8.65 0.92
CA LEU A 24 30.17 -10.07 0.54
C LEU A 24 31.50 -10.72 0.97
N MET A 25 32.45 -9.96 1.50
CA MET A 25 33.82 -10.41 1.72
C MET A 25 34.14 -10.91 3.14
N THR A 26 33.19 -11.09 4.03
CA THR A 26 33.49 -11.67 5.34
C THR A 26 32.55 -12.82 5.71
N SER A 27 32.96 -14.02 5.38
CA SER A 27 32.32 -15.29 5.75
C SER A 27 32.13 -15.48 7.28
N GLU A 28 32.84 -14.72 8.11
CA GLU A 28 32.76 -14.79 9.57
C GLU A 28 31.49 -14.17 10.16
N LYS A 29 30.93 -13.12 9.56
CA LYS A 29 29.66 -12.52 10.03
C LYS A 29 28.43 -13.38 9.69
N ALA A 30 28.49 -14.18 8.64
CA ALA A 30 27.46 -15.13 8.31
C ALA A 30 27.39 -16.29 9.32
N GLN A 31 28.52 -16.69 9.88
CA GLN A 31 28.58 -17.75 10.89
C GLN A 31 28.11 -17.32 12.27
N ALA A 32 28.24 -16.03 12.64
CA ALA A 32 27.76 -15.52 13.93
C ALA A 32 26.24 -15.44 14.02
N ALA A 33 25.55 -15.23 12.89
CA ALA A 33 24.09 -15.24 12.83
C ALA A 33 23.48 -16.64 12.95
N THR A 34 24.27 -17.70 12.73
CA THR A 34 23.82 -19.10 12.73
C THR A 34 23.70 -19.72 14.13
N LYS A 35 24.29 -19.13 15.17
CA LYS A 35 24.30 -19.72 16.52
C LYS A 35 23.04 -19.51 17.36
N SER A 36 22.04 -18.75 16.91
CA SER A 36 20.85 -18.44 17.71
C SER A 36 19.51 -18.82 17.08
N ALA A 37 19.48 -19.64 16.05
CA ALA A 37 18.20 -20.13 15.52
C ALA A 37 17.64 -21.22 16.46
N LYS A 38 16.80 -20.82 17.43
CA LYS A 38 15.95 -21.77 18.14
C LYS A 38 15.18 -22.59 17.11
N LYS A 39 15.41 -23.90 17.09
CA LYS A 39 14.55 -24.87 16.38
C LYS A 39 13.12 -24.66 16.88
N GLY A 40 12.26 -24.04 16.11
CA GLY A 40 10.86 -23.82 16.47
C GLY A 40 10.01 -23.53 15.24
N SER A 41 8.95 -24.28 15.10
CA SER A 41 7.83 -23.92 14.23
C SER A 41 6.94 -22.93 14.95
N SER A 42 6.50 -21.89 14.27
CA SER A 42 5.48 -20.97 14.78
C SER A 42 4.31 -20.92 13.82
N ALA A 43 3.11 -20.94 14.38
CA ALA A 43 1.88 -20.61 13.67
C ALA A 43 1.15 -19.58 14.52
N ILE A 44 0.80 -18.46 13.94
CA ILE A 44 0.13 -17.35 14.62
C ILE A 44 -1.19 -17.13 13.88
N PHE A 45 -2.28 -17.30 14.60
CA PHE A 45 -3.58 -16.82 14.18
C PHE A 45 -3.67 -15.32 14.51
N TYR A 46 -4.17 -14.53 13.58
CA TYR A 46 -4.29 -13.09 13.75
C TYR A 46 -5.48 -12.58 12.94
N GLY A 47 -5.94 -11.41 13.29
CA GLY A 47 -7.01 -10.78 12.55
C GLY A 47 -7.19 -9.31 12.88
N ARG A 48 -8.17 -8.73 12.21
CA ARG A 48 -8.65 -7.38 12.39
C ARG A 48 -10.14 -7.35 12.11
N LEU A 49 -10.89 -6.80 13.02
CA LEU A 49 -12.27 -6.40 12.77
C LEU A 49 -12.32 -4.88 12.90
N TYR A 50 -13.09 -4.25 12.06
CA TYR A 50 -13.42 -2.85 12.20
C TYR A 50 -14.81 -2.60 11.65
N VAL A 51 -15.40 -1.53 12.13
CA VAL A 51 -16.68 -1.05 11.69
C VAL A 51 -16.68 0.47 11.81
N GLN A 52 -17.26 1.14 10.84
CA GLN A 52 -17.40 2.58 10.83
C GLN A 52 -18.84 2.98 10.55
N TYR A 53 -19.27 4.05 11.18
CA TYR A 53 -20.43 4.82 10.75
C TYR A 53 -19.92 6.00 9.99
N ASP A 54 -20.34 6.17 8.76
CA ASP A 54 -19.94 7.28 7.92
C ASP A 54 -21.15 7.97 7.30
N ASN A 55 -20.94 9.25 7.02
CA ASN A 55 -21.76 10.07 6.17
C ASN A 55 -20.88 10.53 5.00
N SER A 56 -21.15 9.99 3.82
CA SER A 56 -20.39 10.29 2.63
C SER A 56 -21.30 10.80 1.52
N ASP A 57 -20.83 11.85 0.85
CA ASP A 57 -21.40 12.36 -0.38
C ASP A 57 -20.45 11.96 -1.51
N ASN A 58 -20.96 11.18 -2.45
CA ASN A 58 -20.25 10.85 -3.67
C ASN A 58 -21.14 11.34 -4.83
N SER A 59 -20.83 12.50 -5.35
CA SER A 59 -21.66 13.25 -6.29
C SER A 59 -21.78 12.62 -7.68
N THR A 60 -21.36 11.36 -7.86
CA THR A 60 -21.45 10.63 -9.15
C THR A 60 -22.86 10.42 -9.69
N SER A 61 -23.89 10.68 -8.94
CA SER A 61 -25.29 10.74 -9.41
C SER A 61 -26.21 11.36 -8.37
N ASN A 62 -27.26 11.96 -8.83
CA ASN A 62 -28.25 12.79 -8.13
C ASN A 62 -28.87 12.28 -6.81
N ASN A 63 -28.27 11.36 -6.04
CA ASN A 63 -28.78 10.91 -4.75
C ASN A 63 -27.80 10.02 -3.93
N ASN A 64 -26.49 10.10 -4.14
CA ASN A 64 -25.55 9.18 -3.49
C ASN A 64 -24.99 9.71 -2.15
N LYS A 65 -25.86 10.32 -1.33
CA LYS A 65 -25.53 10.47 0.09
C LYS A 65 -25.72 9.12 0.77
N ILE A 66 -24.63 8.52 1.18
CA ILE A 66 -24.65 7.25 1.91
C ILE A 66 -24.38 7.58 3.37
N SER A 67 -25.30 7.17 4.24
CA SER A 67 -25.11 7.26 5.68
C SER A 67 -25.40 5.89 6.27
N GLY A 68 -24.42 5.30 6.91
CA GLY A 68 -24.61 3.93 7.41
C GLY A 68 -23.41 3.34 8.14
N LEU A 69 -23.66 2.14 8.67
CA LEU A 69 -22.65 1.31 9.30
C LEU A 69 -22.05 0.40 8.25
N ARG A 70 -20.73 0.42 8.08
CA ARG A 70 -20.04 -0.42 7.09
C ARG A 70 -18.58 -0.70 7.40
N ASP A 71 -17.97 -1.64 6.67
CA ASP A 71 -16.54 -1.98 6.71
C ASP A 71 -15.92 -2.25 5.33
N ASP A 72 -16.56 -1.78 4.25
CA ASP A 72 -16.27 -2.12 2.85
C ASP A 72 -14.87 -1.74 2.38
N GLU A 73 -14.30 -0.63 2.88
CA GLU A 73 -13.12 0.00 2.28
C GLU A 73 -11.81 -0.75 2.54
N GLY A 74 -11.72 -1.50 3.56
CA GLY A 74 -10.51 -2.26 3.85
C GLY A 74 -10.77 -3.66 4.32
N MET A 75 -12.00 -3.93 4.59
CA MET A 75 -12.55 -5.17 5.12
C MET A 75 -11.83 -5.68 6.36
N GLY A 76 -12.56 -6.25 7.25
CA GLY A 76 -12.05 -7.12 8.28
C GLY A 76 -11.14 -8.18 7.65
N ARG A 77 -10.29 -8.76 8.44
CA ARG A 77 -9.44 -9.86 7.97
C ARG A 77 -9.07 -10.81 9.08
N PHE A 78 -8.88 -12.06 8.75
CA PHE A 78 -8.23 -13.03 9.63
C PHE A 78 -7.28 -13.91 8.82
N GLY A 79 -6.34 -14.52 9.50
CA GLY A 79 -5.37 -15.35 8.80
C GLY A 79 -4.45 -16.12 9.73
N VAL A 80 -3.67 -16.97 9.11
CA VAL A 80 -2.59 -17.71 9.76
C VAL A 80 -1.29 -17.38 9.05
N LYS A 81 -0.25 -17.08 9.82
CA LYS A 81 1.12 -16.93 9.33
C LYS A 81 2.06 -17.73 10.20
N GLY A 82 3.13 -18.22 9.60
CA GLY A 82 4.07 -19.02 10.36
C GLY A 82 5.45 -19.08 9.74
N LYS A 83 6.35 -19.64 10.54
CA LYS A 83 7.73 -19.88 10.14
C LYS A 83 8.20 -21.20 10.71
N ASN A 84 8.84 -22.04 9.89
CA ASN A 84 9.51 -23.25 10.29
C ASN A 84 11.00 -23.15 9.95
N SER A 85 11.87 -23.11 10.97
CA SER A 85 13.32 -23.07 10.77
C SER A 85 13.84 -24.42 10.34
N ILE A 86 14.63 -24.46 9.26
CA ILE A 86 15.29 -25.65 8.74
C ILE A 86 16.73 -25.75 9.31
N GLY A 87 17.27 -24.65 9.81
CA GLY A 87 18.65 -24.54 10.29
C GLY A 87 19.53 -23.71 9.34
N ASN A 88 20.74 -23.37 9.77
CA ASN A 88 21.73 -22.63 8.99
C ASN A 88 21.22 -21.32 8.36
N GLY A 89 20.27 -20.64 9.01
CA GLY A 89 19.66 -19.40 8.50
C GLY A 89 18.55 -19.63 7.48
N TYR A 90 18.20 -20.87 7.15
CA TYR A 90 17.10 -21.20 6.24
C TYR A 90 15.80 -21.47 6.99
N ALA A 91 14.68 -21.08 6.40
CA ALA A 91 13.35 -21.37 6.92
C ALA A 91 12.32 -21.40 5.79
N VAL A 92 11.28 -22.17 5.98
CA VAL A 92 10.01 -22.03 5.24
C VAL A 92 9.10 -21.13 6.07
N ASN A 93 8.44 -20.19 5.42
CA ASN A 93 7.40 -19.35 6.03
C ASN A 93 6.19 -19.27 5.11
N TYR A 94 5.07 -18.92 5.70
CA TYR A 94 3.80 -18.88 4.98
C TYR A 94 2.86 -17.84 5.56
N LYS A 95 1.92 -17.41 4.75
CA LYS A 95 0.79 -16.57 5.14
C LYS A 95 -0.42 -16.96 4.32
N VAL A 96 -1.55 -17.12 5.00
CA VAL A 96 -2.88 -17.19 4.38
C VAL A 96 -3.76 -16.19 5.09
N GLU A 97 -4.34 -15.25 4.38
CA GLU A 97 -5.17 -14.19 4.92
C GLU A 97 -6.44 -14.05 4.09
N TYR A 98 -7.56 -14.05 4.77
CA TYR A 98 -8.87 -13.85 4.19
C TYR A 98 -9.40 -12.48 4.59
N ALA A 99 -10.06 -11.80 3.66
CA ALA A 99 -10.95 -10.69 3.94
C ALA A 99 -12.26 -11.25 4.53
N ILE A 100 -12.84 -10.52 5.47
CA ILE A 100 -14.14 -10.81 6.07
C ILE A 100 -14.92 -9.52 6.19
N ASP A 101 -16.15 -9.55 5.79
CA ASP A 101 -17.12 -8.49 5.95
C ASP A 101 -18.03 -8.85 7.14
N ILE A 102 -18.15 -7.92 8.07
CA ILE A 102 -19.00 -8.08 9.26
C ILE A 102 -20.18 -7.11 9.28
N SER A 103 -20.28 -6.20 8.32
CA SER A 103 -21.36 -5.21 8.26
C SER A 103 -22.56 -5.73 7.48
N ASP A 104 -22.38 -6.25 6.29
CA ASP A 104 -23.43 -6.73 5.41
C ASP A 104 -23.18 -8.12 4.79
N GLY A 105 -22.03 -8.72 5.07
CA GLY A 105 -21.70 -10.07 4.64
C GLY A 105 -21.08 -10.17 3.24
N HIS A 106 -20.57 -9.07 2.67
CA HIS A 106 -20.03 -9.02 1.31
C HIS A 106 -18.54 -8.75 1.27
N ALA A 107 -17.71 -9.76 1.31
CA ALA A 107 -16.25 -9.64 1.35
C ALA A 107 -15.58 -9.30 0.00
N THR A 108 -16.32 -8.88 -1.01
CA THR A 108 -15.77 -8.44 -2.30
C THR A 108 -16.12 -6.98 -2.57
N SER A 109 -15.19 -6.23 -3.15
CA SER A 109 -15.33 -4.80 -3.45
C SER A 109 -16.44 -4.43 -4.47
N ASP A 110 -17.11 -5.42 -5.04
CA ASP A 110 -18.21 -5.23 -6.01
C ASP A 110 -19.60 -5.35 -5.38
N SER A 111 -19.69 -5.16 -4.07
CA SER A 111 -20.84 -5.53 -3.25
C SER A 111 -22.04 -4.58 -3.31
N THR A 112 -22.05 -3.57 -4.14
CA THR A 112 -23.19 -2.65 -4.22
C THR A 112 -24.48 -3.29 -4.73
N ASN A 113 -24.43 -4.49 -5.31
CA ASN A 113 -25.62 -5.22 -5.74
C ASN A 113 -25.37 -6.73 -5.80
N CYS A 114 -25.49 -7.41 -4.68
CA CYS A 114 -25.68 -8.84 -4.69
C CYS A 114 -27.08 -9.19 -5.21
N THR A 115 -27.26 -9.16 -6.51
CA THR A 115 -28.43 -9.74 -7.16
C THR A 115 -28.31 -11.27 -7.20
N SER A 116 -29.43 -11.95 -7.10
CA SER A 116 -29.51 -13.43 -7.13
C SER A 116 -28.70 -13.99 -8.30
N GLY A 117 -27.58 -14.68 -8.01
CA GLY A 117 -26.66 -15.28 -8.98
C GLY A 117 -25.20 -14.80 -8.91
N GLN A 118 -24.89 -13.78 -8.11
CA GLN A 118 -23.51 -13.37 -7.86
C GLN A 118 -22.96 -14.02 -6.57
N ASP A 119 -21.67 -14.30 -6.59
CA ASP A 119 -20.94 -14.96 -5.49
C ASP A 119 -20.70 -13.96 -4.34
N CYS A 120 -21.74 -13.65 -3.59
CA CYS A 120 -21.68 -12.84 -2.38
C CYS A 120 -21.08 -13.67 -1.27
N ARG A 121 -19.78 -13.68 -1.17
CA ARG A 121 -19.07 -14.45 -0.14
C ARG A 121 -18.68 -13.53 1.01
N PRO A 122 -19.06 -13.85 2.23
CA PRO A 122 -18.61 -13.09 3.41
C PRO A 122 -17.10 -13.25 3.67
N ILE A 123 -16.43 -14.16 2.95
CA ILE A 123 -15.00 -14.47 3.10
C ILE A 123 -14.36 -14.62 1.73
N ALA A 124 -13.29 -13.88 1.48
CA ALA A 124 -12.51 -13.95 0.24
C ALA A 124 -11.01 -14.01 0.51
N LEU A 125 -10.26 -14.80 -0.28
CA LEU A 125 -8.80 -14.85 -0.16
C LEU A 125 -8.19 -13.49 -0.50
N LYS A 126 -7.49 -12.88 0.46
CA LYS A 126 -6.78 -11.60 0.30
C LYS A 126 -5.31 -11.79 -0.05
N GLN A 127 -4.64 -12.69 0.65
CA GLN A 127 -3.25 -13.07 0.39
C GLN A 127 -3.05 -14.55 0.71
N GLY A 128 -2.26 -15.24 -0.10
CA GLY A 128 -1.87 -16.62 0.16
C GLY A 128 -0.53 -16.91 -0.50
N TRP A 129 0.53 -17.14 0.31
CA TRP A 129 1.84 -17.42 -0.22
C TRP A 129 2.65 -18.37 0.68
N LEU A 130 3.51 -19.15 0.03
CA LEU A 130 4.57 -19.93 0.65
C LEU A 130 5.90 -19.24 0.36
N GLY A 131 6.79 -19.17 1.35
CA GLY A 131 8.06 -18.48 1.22
C GLY A 131 9.24 -19.34 1.67
N PHE A 132 10.38 -19.06 1.10
CA PHE A 132 11.66 -19.63 1.47
C PHE A 132 12.61 -18.52 1.89
N LEU A 133 12.98 -18.51 3.17
CA LEU A 133 13.92 -17.57 3.75
C LEU A 133 15.33 -18.18 3.65
N THR A 134 16.25 -17.37 3.18
CA THR A 134 17.68 -17.68 3.08
C THR A 134 18.52 -16.60 3.76
N PRO A 135 19.81 -16.81 4.01
CA PRO A 135 20.72 -15.76 4.47
C PRO A 135 20.83 -14.57 3.51
N PHE A 136 20.48 -14.75 2.24
CA PHE A 136 20.60 -13.75 1.17
C PHE A 136 19.27 -13.06 0.85
N GLY A 137 18.19 -13.36 1.56
CA GLY A 137 16.88 -12.80 1.32
C GLY A 137 15.77 -13.83 1.37
N GLN A 138 14.57 -13.39 1.05
CA GLN A 138 13.36 -14.19 1.08
C GLN A 138 12.72 -14.27 -0.30
N PHE A 139 12.36 -15.48 -0.71
CA PHE A 139 11.50 -15.73 -1.86
C PHE A 139 10.08 -16.03 -1.37
N LYS A 140 9.06 -15.55 -2.07
CA LYS A 140 7.65 -15.85 -1.82
C LYS A 140 6.97 -16.21 -3.12
N PHE A 141 6.05 -17.17 -3.08
CA PHE A 141 5.31 -17.68 -4.22
C PHE A 141 3.82 -17.72 -3.88
N GLY A 142 2.97 -17.16 -4.72
CA GLY A 142 1.52 -17.13 -4.53
C GLY A 142 0.89 -15.75 -4.75
N SER A 143 -0.12 -15.41 -3.95
CA SER A 143 -0.84 -14.15 -4.02
C SER A 143 -0.39 -13.19 -2.91
N MET A 144 0.10 -11.99 -3.28
CA MET A 144 0.69 -11.05 -2.33
C MET A 144 0.66 -9.60 -2.80
N GLU A 145 0.90 -8.67 -1.87
CA GLU A 145 1.06 -7.24 -2.19
C GLU A 145 2.33 -6.99 -2.99
N SER A 146 2.27 -6.09 -3.99
CA SER A 146 3.46 -5.63 -4.70
C SER A 146 4.32 -4.70 -3.83
N PRO A 147 5.62 -4.53 -4.14
CA PRO A 147 6.50 -3.55 -3.48
C PRO A 147 5.95 -2.13 -3.55
N TYR A 148 5.32 -1.75 -4.65
CA TYR A 148 4.66 -0.46 -4.81
C TYR A 148 3.62 -0.22 -3.71
N LYS A 149 2.78 -1.21 -3.42
CA LYS A 149 1.73 -1.09 -2.42
C LYS A 149 2.25 -1.04 -0.99
N TYR A 150 3.20 -1.90 -0.61
CA TYR A 150 3.56 -2.02 0.82
C TYR A 150 4.71 -1.13 1.27
N LEU A 151 5.51 -0.54 0.36
CA LEU A 151 6.52 0.45 0.73
C LEU A 151 5.88 1.84 0.87
N ALA A 152 6.38 2.63 1.83
CA ALA A 152 5.92 3.98 2.11
C ALA A 152 4.41 4.10 2.40
N LYS A 153 3.84 3.18 3.17
CA LYS A 153 2.47 3.31 3.71
C LYS A 153 2.45 4.33 4.84
N HIS A 154 2.02 5.54 4.55
CA HIS A 154 2.01 6.64 5.53
C HIS A 154 0.62 6.95 6.07
N ASP A 155 -0.44 6.67 5.35
CA ASP A 155 -1.80 6.98 5.73
C ASP A 155 -2.27 6.16 6.94
N ILE A 156 -2.60 6.82 8.07
CA ILE A 156 -3.20 6.15 9.23
C ILE A 156 -4.68 5.82 9.02
N LEU A 157 -5.33 6.53 8.10
CA LEU A 157 -6.72 6.29 7.73
C LEU A 157 -6.87 5.11 6.76
N HIS A 158 -5.78 4.43 6.44
CA HIS A 158 -5.77 3.24 5.61
C HIS A 158 -6.77 2.18 6.11
N ASP A 159 -7.55 1.64 5.22
CA ASP A 159 -8.69 0.77 5.46
C ASP A 159 -9.96 1.52 5.98
N THR A 160 -10.11 2.82 5.70
CA THR A 160 -11.35 3.58 5.93
C THR A 160 -11.76 4.31 4.64
N ILE A 161 -12.99 4.77 4.55
CA ILE A 161 -13.46 5.53 3.38
C ILE A 161 -12.68 6.84 3.16
N SER A 162 -12.13 7.42 4.23
CA SER A 162 -11.32 8.65 4.16
C SER A 162 -9.83 8.39 3.86
N GLN A 163 -9.45 7.16 3.49
CA GLN A 163 -8.06 6.90 3.11
C GLN A 163 -7.68 7.60 1.79
N ALA A 164 -6.42 8.00 1.69
CA ALA A 164 -5.91 8.79 0.58
C ALA A 164 -6.16 8.19 -0.82
N ARG A 165 -6.15 6.86 -0.95
CA ARG A 165 -6.42 6.18 -2.24
C ARG A 165 -7.89 6.22 -2.63
N ASP A 166 -8.84 6.13 -1.69
CA ASP A 166 -10.27 6.09 -2.00
C ASP A 166 -10.83 7.50 -2.19
N THR A 167 -10.20 8.48 -1.57
CA THR A 167 -10.39 9.91 -1.85
C THR A 167 -9.59 10.40 -3.05
N ARG A 168 -8.92 9.49 -3.78
CA ARG A 168 -8.19 9.76 -5.01
C ARG A 168 -7.06 10.79 -4.91
N MET A 169 -6.52 10.99 -3.71
CA MET A 169 -5.33 11.79 -3.47
C MET A 169 -4.03 11.06 -3.83
N ILE A 170 -4.10 9.76 -4.04
CA ILE A 170 -3.01 8.90 -4.52
C ILE A 170 -3.57 7.87 -5.48
N SER A 171 -2.73 7.29 -6.30
CA SER A 171 -3.12 6.29 -7.29
C SER A 171 -3.77 5.05 -6.64
N GLN A 172 -4.79 4.51 -7.34
CA GLN A 172 -5.56 3.35 -6.92
C GLN A 172 -5.52 2.27 -7.96
N GLY A 173 -5.61 1.15 -7.98
CA GLY A 173 -5.61 0.16 -9.05
C GLY A 173 -4.63 -0.97 -8.82
N SER A 174 -4.64 -1.95 -9.71
CA SER A 174 -3.84 -3.16 -9.60
C SER A 174 -2.34 -2.91 -9.74
N MET A 175 -1.97 -1.83 -10.40
CA MET A 175 -0.57 -1.42 -10.61
C MET A 175 -0.09 -0.36 -9.62
N SER A 176 -0.95 0.05 -8.67
CA SER A 176 -0.71 1.15 -7.72
C SER A 176 -0.89 0.70 -6.27
N HIS A 177 -1.48 1.56 -5.43
CA HIS A 177 -1.66 1.32 -3.99
C HIS A 177 -2.69 0.23 -3.63
N SER A 178 -3.47 -0.28 -4.60
CA SER A 178 -4.38 -1.42 -4.40
C SER A 178 -3.82 -2.75 -4.90
N SER A 179 -2.56 -2.80 -5.36
CA SER A 179 -1.98 -3.96 -6.04
C SER A 179 -1.81 -5.18 -5.12
N TYR A 180 -2.61 -6.22 -5.42
CA TYR A 180 -2.43 -7.60 -4.96
C TYR A 180 -2.23 -8.46 -6.21
N TRP A 181 -1.04 -9.05 -6.34
CA TRP A 181 -0.70 -9.86 -7.49
C TRP A 181 -0.87 -11.33 -7.18
N ARG A 182 -1.68 -12.00 -7.96
CA ARG A 182 -1.88 -13.45 -7.90
C ARG A 182 -0.79 -14.13 -8.73
N GLU A 183 -0.58 -15.43 -8.49
CA GLU A 183 0.34 -16.24 -9.29
C GLU A 183 1.70 -15.55 -9.51
N SER A 184 2.30 -15.07 -8.42
CA SER A 184 3.49 -14.22 -8.46
C SER A 184 4.65 -14.81 -7.68
N MET A 185 5.85 -14.45 -8.10
CA MET A 185 7.09 -14.67 -7.36
C MET A 185 7.61 -13.31 -6.86
N LEU A 186 7.99 -13.25 -5.59
CA LEU A 186 8.59 -12.06 -4.99
C LEU A 186 9.90 -12.42 -4.30
N TYR A 187 10.93 -11.65 -4.58
CA TYR A 187 12.17 -11.66 -3.81
C TYR A 187 12.24 -10.41 -2.94
N GLU A 188 12.65 -10.56 -1.68
CA GLU A 188 12.84 -9.46 -0.75
C GLU A 188 14.17 -9.61 0.00
N LEU A 189 14.97 -8.55 -0.01
CA LEU A 189 16.20 -8.42 0.73
C LEU A 189 16.08 -7.30 1.76
N LYS A 190 16.53 -7.57 2.99
CA LYS A 190 16.70 -6.57 4.05
C LYS A 190 18.12 -6.65 4.57
N SER A 191 18.86 -5.56 4.47
CA SER A 191 20.23 -5.46 4.94
C SER A 191 20.46 -4.09 5.58
N GLY A 192 20.61 -4.06 6.92
CA GLY A 192 20.71 -2.82 7.66
C GLY A 192 19.53 -1.88 7.41
N ASN A 193 19.80 -0.70 6.88
CA ASN A 193 18.81 0.32 6.53
C ASN A 193 18.18 0.12 5.15
N LEU A 194 18.72 -0.79 4.35
CA LEU A 194 18.25 -1.08 3.00
C LEU A 194 17.17 -2.16 3.00
N ARG A 195 16.10 -1.91 2.26
CA ARG A 195 15.11 -2.92 1.85
C ARG A 195 14.95 -2.84 0.33
N PHE A 196 15.13 -3.96 -0.33
CA PHE A 196 14.86 -4.14 -1.74
C PHE A 196 13.83 -5.24 -1.93
N ALA A 197 12.92 -5.08 -2.89
CA ALA A 197 12.01 -6.13 -3.27
C ALA A 197 11.71 -6.07 -4.76
N ALA A 198 11.54 -7.23 -5.38
CA ALA A 198 11.12 -7.37 -6.77
C ALA A 198 10.04 -8.43 -6.87
N ILE A 199 9.02 -8.19 -7.68
CA ILE A 199 7.89 -9.10 -7.92
C ILE A 199 7.73 -9.32 -9.42
N TYR A 200 7.34 -10.54 -9.79
CA TYR A 200 7.04 -10.92 -11.16
C TYR A 200 5.81 -11.82 -11.20
N GLY A 201 4.85 -11.51 -12.07
CA GLY A 201 3.68 -12.33 -12.34
C GLY A 201 4.04 -13.51 -13.25
N VAL A 202 3.60 -14.70 -12.88
CA VAL A 202 3.88 -15.97 -13.61
C VAL A 202 2.59 -16.68 -14.06
N GLY A 203 1.49 -15.94 -14.18
CA GLY A 203 0.16 -16.48 -14.45
C GLY A 203 0.13 -17.52 -15.57
N GLU A 204 -0.64 -18.57 -15.35
CA GLU A 204 -0.76 -19.72 -16.26
C GLU A 204 -1.62 -19.42 -17.49
N ASN A 205 -2.54 -18.46 -17.40
CA ASN A 205 -3.51 -18.12 -18.43
C ASN A 205 -3.26 -16.76 -19.07
N SER A 206 -3.11 -16.73 -20.37
CA SER A 206 -3.04 -15.52 -21.19
C SER A 206 -4.28 -14.61 -21.07
N ASN A 207 -5.38 -15.11 -20.54
CA ASN A 207 -6.63 -14.38 -20.33
C ASN A 207 -6.75 -13.76 -18.93
N ASN A 208 -5.79 -14.02 -18.04
CA ASN A 208 -5.78 -13.42 -16.70
C ASN A 208 -5.06 -12.07 -16.77
N THR A 209 -5.79 -11.05 -17.10
CA THR A 209 -5.33 -9.68 -17.45
C THR A 209 -4.58 -8.96 -16.34
N VAL A 210 -4.52 -9.49 -15.11
CA VAL A 210 -4.08 -8.73 -13.95
C VAL A 210 -2.63 -8.99 -13.54
N THR A 211 -1.98 -10.06 -13.98
CA THR A 211 -0.60 -10.38 -13.51
C THR A 211 0.27 -11.16 -14.48
N ASN A 212 -0.19 -11.37 -15.71
CA ASN A 212 0.57 -12.20 -16.65
C ASN A 212 1.81 -11.45 -17.17
N LYS A 213 2.98 -11.83 -16.67
CA LYS A 213 4.30 -11.23 -16.99
C LYS A 213 4.53 -9.82 -16.44
N ASP A 214 3.63 -9.28 -15.60
CA ASP A 214 3.84 -7.99 -14.98
C ASP A 214 5.04 -8.02 -14.06
N SER A 215 5.73 -6.91 -13.94
CA SER A 215 6.91 -6.80 -13.11
C SER A 215 6.87 -5.57 -12.23
N GLY A 216 7.40 -5.70 -11.02
CA GLY A 216 7.50 -4.57 -10.11
C GLY A 216 8.73 -4.67 -9.22
N PHE A 217 9.20 -3.55 -8.75
CA PHE A 217 10.26 -3.52 -7.76
C PHE A 217 10.12 -2.28 -6.87
N GLY A 218 10.80 -2.33 -5.74
CA GLY A 218 10.90 -1.20 -4.85
C GLY A 218 12.15 -1.26 -3.99
N ILE A 219 12.61 -0.09 -3.62
CA ILE A 219 13.77 0.11 -2.75
C ILE A 219 13.43 1.14 -1.69
N GLU A 220 13.76 0.83 -0.44
CA GLU A 220 13.66 1.73 0.70
C GLU A 220 15.01 1.84 1.36
N TYR A 221 15.47 3.06 1.63
CA TYR A 221 16.64 3.30 2.44
C TYR A 221 16.27 4.20 3.64
N LYS A 222 16.39 3.65 4.84
CA LYS A 222 16.11 4.35 6.09
C LYS A 222 17.35 5.02 6.63
N ASN A 223 17.15 6.13 7.36
CA ASN A 223 18.23 6.93 7.92
C ASN A 223 19.24 7.38 6.86
N PHE A 224 18.75 7.72 5.67
CA PHE A 224 19.55 8.26 4.58
C PHE A 224 20.04 9.66 4.96
N LEU A 225 21.34 9.90 4.90
CA LEU A 225 22.04 11.13 5.31
C LEU A 225 21.89 11.50 6.79
N MET A 226 20.73 11.26 7.42
CA MET A 226 20.49 11.60 8.83
C MET A 226 19.44 10.67 9.46
N PRO A 227 19.47 10.49 10.80
CA PRO A 227 18.49 9.68 11.51
C PRO A 227 17.04 10.12 11.22
N GLY A 228 16.15 9.16 10.98
CA GLY A 228 14.72 9.39 10.71
C GLY A 228 14.40 9.89 9.31
N PHE A 229 15.38 10.13 8.43
CA PHE A 229 15.13 10.46 7.03
C PHE A 229 15.13 9.20 6.17
N SER A 230 14.07 8.96 5.41
CA SER A 230 13.93 7.76 4.59
C SER A 230 13.52 8.13 3.18
N ILE A 231 14.01 7.35 2.22
CA ILE A 231 13.70 7.49 0.80
C ILE A 231 13.14 6.16 0.32
N VAL A 232 12.09 6.23 -0.50
CA VAL A 232 11.52 5.08 -1.18
C VAL A 232 11.36 5.39 -2.65
N TYR A 233 11.67 4.41 -3.48
CA TYR A 233 11.27 4.37 -4.87
C TYR A 233 10.62 3.03 -5.15
N ALA A 234 9.51 3.01 -5.90
CA ALA A 234 8.88 1.79 -6.36
C ALA A 234 8.27 1.99 -7.75
N ARG A 235 8.23 0.90 -8.52
CA ARG A 235 7.66 0.89 -9.86
C ARG A 235 6.96 -0.44 -10.11
N ASN A 236 5.78 -0.38 -10.73
CA ASN A 236 5.09 -1.52 -11.33
C ASN A 236 4.96 -1.28 -12.83
N LYS A 237 5.10 -2.32 -13.64
CA LYS A 237 4.97 -2.28 -15.08
C LYS A 237 4.03 -3.38 -15.55
N ASP A 238 3.03 -2.99 -16.35
CA ASP A 238 2.13 -3.88 -17.05
C ASP A 238 2.72 -4.20 -18.43
N HIS A 239 2.95 -5.47 -18.70
CA HIS A 239 3.49 -5.94 -19.98
C HIS A 239 2.40 -6.31 -21.00
N SER A 240 1.13 -6.28 -20.63
CA SER A 240 -0.01 -6.52 -21.53
C SER A 240 -0.40 -5.27 -22.34
N VAL A 241 -0.07 -4.09 -21.83
CA VAL A 241 -0.38 -2.81 -22.51
C VAL A 241 0.66 -2.56 -23.60
N THR A 242 0.22 -2.62 -24.85
CA THR A 242 1.07 -2.49 -26.06
C THR A 242 0.76 -1.25 -26.90
N GLY A 243 0.06 -0.27 -26.35
CA GLY A 243 -0.28 0.98 -27.05
C GLY A 243 0.90 1.97 -27.15
N ALA A 244 1.08 2.59 -28.30
CA ALA A 244 2.19 3.52 -28.58
C ALA A 244 2.12 4.83 -27.78
N ASN A 245 0.99 5.16 -27.18
CA ASN A 245 0.72 6.45 -26.55
C ASN A 245 0.48 6.38 -25.04
N ASN A 246 0.42 5.17 -24.44
CA ASN A 246 0.11 5.03 -23.00
C ASN A 246 1.36 4.56 -22.26
N GLN A 247 1.69 5.26 -21.19
CA GLN A 247 2.67 4.82 -20.22
C GLN A 247 2.20 3.49 -19.61
N ASN A 248 2.98 2.42 -19.74
CA ASN A 248 2.62 1.10 -19.26
C ASN A 248 3.18 0.79 -17.86
N TYR A 249 3.42 1.81 -17.07
CA TYR A 249 3.96 1.67 -15.72
C TYR A 249 3.44 2.77 -14.79
N ASN A 250 3.44 2.46 -13.50
CA ASN A 250 3.32 3.44 -12.44
C ASN A 250 4.60 3.45 -11.62
N GLU A 251 5.11 4.62 -11.31
CA GLU A 251 6.26 4.76 -10.42
C GLU A 251 6.01 5.79 -9.33
N LYS A 252 6.62 5.59 -8.17
CA LYS A 252 6.54 6.52 -7.06
C LYS A 252 7.87 6.76 -6.40
N PHE A 253 8.04 7.99 -5.93
CA PHE A 253 9.15 8.42 -5.12
C PHE A 253 8.62 9.04 -3.83
N THR A 254 9.15 8.63 -2.68
CA THR A 254 8.69 9.14 -1.38
C THR A 254 9.86 9.57 -0.52
N LEU A 255 9.74 10.73 0.06
CA LEU A 255 10.61 11.25 1.11
C LEU A 255 9.86 11.27 2.43
N THR A 256 10.51 10.86 3.49
CA THR A 256 9.91 10.84 4.84
C THR A 256 10.91 11.34 5.87
N LYS A 257 10.43 12.14 6.81
CA LYS A 257 11.21 12.54 7.98
C LYS A 257 10.44 12.28 9.26
N ASP A 258 11.04 11.50 10.13
CA ASP A 258 10.57 11.23 11.48
C ASP A 258 11.35 12.11 12.49
N PHE A 259 10.64 12.80 13.34
CA PHE A 259 11.18 13.57 14.46
C PHE A 259 10.73 12.94 15.78
N LYS A 260 11.67 12.81 16.71
CA LYS A 260 11.37 12.47 18.11
C LYS A 260 11.58 13.72 18.94
N LEU A 261 10.53 14.18 19.59
CA LEU A 261 10.57 15.37 20.45
C LEU A 261 11.06 14.97 21.86
N ALA A 262 11.63 15.92 22.59
CA ALA A 262 12.09 15.71 23.95
C ALA A 262 10.97 15.23 24.90
N SER A 263 9.71 15.61 24.64
CA SER A 263 8.53 15.14 25.35
C SER A 263 8.16 13.66 25.09
N GLY A 264 8.89 12.97 24.23
CA GLY A 264 8.57 11.61 23.77
C GLY A 264 7.55 11.56 22.64
N ASN A 265 6.96 12.67 22.28
CA ASN A 265 6.05 12.79 21.15
C ASN A 265 6.79 12.59 19.81
N LYS A 266 6.04 12.30 18.74
CA LYS A 266 6.63 12.07 17.42
C LYS A 266 5.90 12.86 16.37
N ILE A 267 6.67 13.42 15.45
CA ILE A 267 6.14 14.03 14.22
C ILE A 267 6.72 13.25 13.05
N LYS A 268 5.90 12.94 12.08
CA LYS A 268 6.30 12.41 10.78
C LYS A 268 5.78 13.34 9.71
N ILE A 269 6.63 13.71 8.78
CA ILE A 269 6.25 14.41 7.56
C ILE A 269 6.66 13.55 6.36
N TRP A 270 5.89 13.64 5.28
CA TRP A 270 6.21 12.96 4.03
C TRP A 270 5.79 13.77 2.82
N TYR A 271 6.48 13.49 1.75
CA TYR A 271 6.15 13.87 0.39
C TYR A 271 6.24 12.65 -0.50
N MET A 272 5.25 12.43 -1.33
CA MET A 272 5.23 11.39 -2.35
C MET A 272 4.89 12.01 -3.69
N HIS A 273 5.62 11.63 -4.71
CA HIS A 273 5.35 11.91 -6.10
C HIS A 273 5.11 10.61 -6.83
N GLU A 274 4.06 10.53 -7.62
CA GLU A 274 3.75 9.40 -8.48
C GLU A 274 3.70 9.88 -9.93
N ASP A 275 4.25 9.07 -10.83
CA ASP A 275 4.05 9.15 -12.26
C ASP A 275 3.19 7.94 -12.63
N VAL A 276 1.94 8.19 -13.01
CA VAL A 276 0.88 7.19 -13.12
C VAL A 276 0.49 7.05 -14.57
N GLY A 277 0.70 5.88 -15.15
CA GLY A 277 0.32 5.57 -16.53
C GLY A 277 -0.87 4.60 -16.63
N LEU A 278 -1.31 4.05 -15.50
CA LEU A 278 -2.28 2.94 -15.48
C LEU A 278 -3.22 3.07 -14.28
N ASP A 279 -4.06 4.09 -14.29
CA ASP A 279 -5.08 4.24 -13.25
C ASP A 279 -6.36 4.91 -13.74
N SER A 280 -7.26 4.12 -14.29
CA SER A 280 -8.57 4.58 -14.75
C SER A 280 -9.52 5.02 -13.64
N LYS A 281 -9.14 4.86 -12.37
CA LYS A 281 -9.93 5.35 -11.23
C LYS A 281 -9.51 6.74 -10.80
N LEU A 282 -8.25 7.09 -10.99
CA LEU A 282 -7.73 8.41 -10.70
C LEU A 282 -7.95 9.36 -11.87
N PHE A 283 -7.67 8.90 -13.09
CA PHE A 283 -7.81 9.66 -14.33
C PHE A 283 -8.86 8.98 -15.22
N THR A 284 -9.95 9.67 -15.52
CA THR A 284 -11.12 9.08 -16.18
C THR A 284 -11.20 9.35 -17.68
N GLY A 285 -10.28 10.11 -18.24
CA GLY A 285 -10.21 10.39 -19.68
C GLY A 285 -9.73 9.22 -20.54
N SER A 286 -9.52 9.46 -21.83
CA SER A 286 -9.02 8.47 -22.79
C SER A 286 -7.57 8.05 -22.51
N ASN A 287 -6.81 8.92 -21.81
CA ASN A 287 -5.45 8.63 -21.31
C ASN A 287 -5.49 8.61 -19.78
N SER A 288 -5.47 7.44 -19.19
CA SER A 288 -5.50 7.25 -17.74
C SER A 288 -4.12 7.53 -17.10
N ASP A 289 -3.42 8.57 -17.55
CA ASP A 289 -2.06 8.91 -17.13
C ASP A 289 -1.94 10.34 -16.61
N GLY A 290 -0.98 10.56 -15.71
CA GLY A 290 -0.73 11.84 -15.08
C GLY A 290 0.24 11.76 -13.92
N GLU A 291 0.38 12.85 -13.20
CA GLU A 291 1.25 12.98 -12.03
C GLU A 291 0.43 13.19 -10.76
N VAL A 292 0.93 12.70 -9.63
CA VAL A 292 0.31 12.89 -8.32
C VAL A 292 1.36 13.39 -7.34
N ASN A 293 0.99 14.39 -6.55
CA ASN A 293 1.79 14.83 -5.41
C ASN A 293 0.96 14.67 -4.13
N TRP A 294 1.52 14.00 -3.13
CA TRP A 294 0.86 13.78 -1.86
C TRP A 294 1.76 14.17 -0.69
N TYR A 295 1.24 15.02 0.16
CA TYR A 295 1.92 15.59 1.32
C TYR A 295 1.19 15.21 2.60
N GLY A 296 1.93 15.03 3.67
CA GLY A 296 1.25 14.82 4.93
C GLY A 296 2.12 15.04 6.15
N ILE A 297 1.43 15.25 7.24
CA ILE A 297 1.98 15.36 8.57
C ILE A 297 1.21 14.47 9.53
N ARG A 298 1.94 13.82 10.42
CA ARG A 298 1.39 13.00 11.50
C ARG A 298 2.00 13.44 12.82
N TYR A 299 1.17 13.64 13.81
CA TYR A 299 1.58 13.92 15.17
C TYR A 299 1.08 12.84 16.12
N LYS A 300 1.97 12.26 16.90
CA LYS A 300 1.66 11.24 17.89
C LYS A 300 2.02 11.70 19.28
N THR A 301 1.04 11.67 20.19
CA THR A 301 1.18 12.03 21.59
C THR A 301 0.38 11.06 22.48
N GLY A 302 1.06 10.37 23.39
CA GLY A 302 0.43 9.36 24.24
C GLY A 302 -0.39 8.34 23.44
N PRO A 303 -1.69 8.16 23.75
CA PRO A 303 -2.58 7.24 23.04
C PRO A 303 -3.13 7.83 21.72
N MET A 304 -2.95 9.13 21.47
CA MET A 304 -3.50 9.83 20.31
C MET A 304 -2.52 9.89 19.16
N GLU A 305 -3.07 9.82 17.95
CA GLU A 305 -2.33 10.01 16.71
C GLU A 305 -3.20 10.79 15.73
N PHE A 306 -2.70 11.93 15.25
CA PHE A 306 -3.38 12.83 14.34
C PHE A 306 -2.68 12.82 13.00
N GLN A 307 -3.45 12.96 11.93
CA GLN A 307 -2.94 13.10 10.57
C GLN A 307 -3.68 14.22 9.86
N TYR A 308 -2.93 14.94 9.05
CA TYR A 308 -3.45 15.74 7.94
C TYR A 308 -2.65 15.36 6.70
N SER A 309 -3.32 15.13 5.58
CA SER A 309 -2.65 15.00 4.29
C SER A 309 -3.45 15.68 3.19
N TYR A 310 -2.73 16.12 2.17
CA TYR A 310 -3.23 16.77 0.97
C TYR A 310 -2.61 16.11 -0.25
N GLY A 311 -3.39 15.93 -1.30
CA GLY A 311 -2.94 15.41 -2.57
C GLY A 311 -3.50 16.21 -3.72
N ASP A 312 -2.67 16.42 -4.73
CA ASP A 312 -3.04 17.00 -6.02
C ASP A 312 -2.59 16.07 -7.15
N SER A 313 -3.38 16.00 -8.20
CA SER A 313 -3.08 15.21 -9.39
C SER A 313 -3.31 16.03 -10.65
N ASP A 314 -2.35 15.96 -11.55
CA ASP A 314 -2.35 16.63 -12.85
C ASP A 314 -2.50 15.58 -13.96
N ALA A 315 -3.65 15.57 -14.62
CA ALA A 315 -3.91 14.65 -15.72
C ALA A 315 -3.25 15.12 -17.03
N ASN A 316 -2.64 14.19 -17.78
CA ASN A 316 -2.03 14.53 -19.07
C ASN A 316 -3.03 14.98 -20.14
N GLU A 317 -4.33 14.67 -19.98
CA GLU A 317 -5.41 15.15 -20.87
C GLU A 317 -5.77 16.62 -20.69
N GLY A 318 -5.32 17.22 -19.60
CA GLY A 318 -5.52 18.64 -19.31
C GLY A 318 -6.21 18.93 -17.99
N PRO A 319 -6.25 20.20 -17.57
CA PRO A 319 -6.62 20.61 -16.22
C PRO A 319 -8.09 20.34 -15.85
N THR A 320 -8.96 20.04 -16.83
CA THR A 320 -10.34 19.65 -16.56
C THR A 320 -10.48 18.27 -15.89
N TYR A 321 -9.41 17.48 -15.86
CA TYR A 321 -9.31 16.16 -15.24
C TYR A 321 -8.43 16.14 -13.99
N ASP A 322 -7.89 17.30 -13.61
CA ASP A 322 -7.06 17.44 -12.41
C ASP A 322 -7.93 17.27 -11.16
N ARG A 323 -7.31 16.77 -10.11
CA ARG A 323 -7.97 16.53 -8.82
C ARG A 323 -7.13 17.04 -7.69
N ASP A 324 -7.79 17.50 -6.64
CA ASP A 324 -7.15 17.76 -5.38
C ASP A 324 -8.02 17.29 -4.20
N GLY A 325 -7.39 17.13 -3.06
CA GLY A 325 -8.13 16.69 -1.88
C GLY A 325 -7.30 16.66 -0.62
N TYR A 326 -7.99 16.49 0.48
CA TYR A 326 -7.36 16.34 1.79
C TYR A 326 -8.06 15.30 2.64
N ASN A 327 -7.34 14.75 3.60
CA ASN A 327 -7.92 14.05 4.73
C ASN A 327 -7.33 14.56 6.05
N ILE A 328 -8.19 14.59 7.06
CA ILE A 328 -7.80 14.83 8.44
C ILE A 328 -8.36 13.71 9.30
N GLY A 329 -7.57 13.17 10.21
CA GLY A 329 -8.03 12.11 11.08
C GLY A 329 -7.30 12.00 12.40
N MET A 330 -7.95 11.32 13.32
CA MET A 330 -7.44 11.05 14.65
C MET A 330 -7.68 9.59 15.01
N TYR A 331 -6.66 8.95 15.58
CA TYR A 331 -6.80 7.70 16.31
C TYR A 331 -6.64 7.92 17.81
N TYR A 332 -7.54 7.31 18.59
CA TYR A 332 -7.38 7.16 20.03
C TYR A 332 -7.25 5.68 20.38
N LYS A 333 -6.12 5.28 20.94
CA LYS A 333 -5.84 3.91 21.34
C LYS A 333 -6.49 3.61 22.67
N LEU A 334 -7.49 2.74 22.67
CA LEU A 334 -8.13 2.20 23.90
C LEU A 334 -7.22 1.16 24.56
N SER A 335 -6.46 0.42 23.74
CA SER A 335 -5.52 -0.61 24.16
C SER A 335 -4.39 -0.78 23.14
N LYS A 336 -3.54 -1.80 23.30
CA LYS A 336 -2.55 -2.17 22.29
C LYS A 336 -3.19 -2.64 20.98
N THR A 337 -4.40 -3.18 21.04
CA THR A 337 -5.10 -3.83 19.93
C THR A 337 -6.40 -3.14 19.51
N SER A 338 -6.94 -2.22 20.32
CA SER A 338 -8.21 -1.55 20.04
C SER A 338 -8.03 -0.05 19.92
N ARG A 339 -8.75 0.56 18.98
CA ARG A 339 -8.73 2.01 18.74
C ARG A 339 -10.07 2.51 18.23
N ILE A 340 -10.43 3.72 18.62
CA ILE A 340 -11.46 4.52 17.98
C ILE A 340 -10.77 5.46 17.00
N TYR A 341 -11.44 5.77 15.91
CA TYR A 341 -10.95 6.76 14.94
C TYR A 341 -12.07 7.67 14.47
N LEU A 342 -11.69 8.91 14.18
CA LEU A 342 -12.50 9.93 13.56
C LEU A 342 -11.76 10.42 12.32
N ALA A 343 -12.46 10.64 11.24
CA ALA A 343 -11.87 11.21 10.05
C ALA A 343 -12.87 12.05 9.26
N HIS A 344 -12.33 13.00 8.53
CA HIS A 344 -13.02 13.75 7.50
C HIS A 344 -12.10 13.84 6.29
N SER A 345 -12.68 13.73 5.10
CA SER A 345 -11.96 13.88 3.85
C SER A 345 -12.83 14.56 2.81
N LYS A 346 -12.18 15.30 1.92
CA LYS A 346 -12.79 15.89 0.75
C LYS A 346 -11.84 15.80 -0.42
N SER A 347 -12.36 15.45 -1.59
CA SER A 347 -11.63 15.59 -2.85
C SER A 347 -12.57 16.19 -3.90
N ASP A 348 -12.03 17.15 -4.64
CA ASP A 348 -12.71 17.82 -5.73
C ASP A 348 -12.16 17.26 -7.06
N ALA A 349 -13.04 16.99 -8.01
CA ALA A 349 -12.71 16.51 -9.34
C ALA A 349 -12.82 17.62 -10.36
N GLY A 350 -12.00 17.56 -11.41
CA GLY A 350 -12.11 18.50 -12.53
C GLY A 350 -13.40 18.35 -13.31
N SER A 351 -13.84 19.43 -13.94
CA SER A 351 -15.13 19.51 -14.67
C SER A 351 -15.23 18.58 -15.90
N GLY A 352 -14.09 18.07 -16.39
CA GLY A 352 -14.02 17.14 -17.53
C GLY A 352 -14.42 15.71 -17.21
N ASP A 353 -14.55 15.37 -15.95
CA ASP A 353 -14.90 14.03 -15.48
C ASP A 353 -16.39 13.67 -15.70
N GLY A 354 -17.13 14.41 -16.49
CA GLY A 354 -18.46 14.08 -17.00
C GLY A 354 -19.58 13.79 -15.98
N ALA A 355 -19.21 13.57 -14.74
CA ALA A 355 -20.04 13.48 -13.55
C ALA A 355 -19.19 14.06 -12.42
N ASN A 356 -19.73 14.96 -11.64
CA ASN A 356 -19.07 15.44 -10.43
C ASN A 356 -18.61 14.26 -9.58
N LEU A 357 -17.31 13.97 -9.61
CA LEU A 357 -16.69 12.89 -8.81
C LEU A 357 -16.14 13.44 -7.50
N ASP A 358 -16.70 14.54 -7.02
CA ASP A 358 -16.37 15.07 -5.70
C ASP A 358 -16.75 14.04 -4.64
N ILE A 359 -15.85 13.82 -3.70
CA ILE A 359 -16.05 12.90 -2.60
C ILE A 359 -15.86 13.68 -1.30
N GLU A 360 -16.88 13.67 -0.46
CA GLU A 360 -16.77 14.18 0.89
C GLU A 360 -17.22 13.11 1.87
N SER A 361 -16.47 12.85 2.91
CA SER A 361 -16.86 11.89 3.91
C SER A 361 -16.47 12.32 5.32
N THR A 362 -17.33 12.01 6.28
CA THR A 362 -17.06 12.13 7.71
C THR A 362 -17.41 10.81 8.38
N LEU A 363 -16.51 10.28 9.19
CA LEU A 363 -16.69 8.97 9.80
C LEU A 363 -16.22 8.91 11.25
N ILE A 364 -16.83 7.99 11.98
CA ILE A 364 -16.36 7.49 13.27
C ILE A 364 -16.32 5.96 13.20
N GLY A 365 -15.27 5.36 13.74
CA GLY A 365 -15.16 3.91 13.71
C GLY A 365 -14.42 3.31 14.89
N LEU A 366 -14.58 2.00 15.01
CA LEU A 366 -13.90 1.15 15.98
C LEU A 366 -13.13 0.06 15.25
N ARG A 367 -11.89 -0.16 15.65
CA ARG A 367 -11.04 -1.23 15.12
C ARG A 367 -10.45 -2.05 16.27
N HIS A 368 -10.46 -3.36 16.10
CA HIS A 368 -9.83 -4.32 17.00
C HIS A 368 -8.92 -5.27 16.19
N ASP A 369 -7.64 -5.31 16.56
CA ASP A 369 -6.65 -6.28 16.03
C ASP A 369 -6.47 -7.40 17.08
N PHE A 370 -6.41 -8.67 16.70
CA PHE A 370 -6.24 -9.84 17.59
C PHE A 370 -5.20 -10.83 17.05
#